data_9444e0ed419c5e7f58ad0813372c28bc
#
_entry.id   9444e0ed419c5e7f58ad0813372c28bc
#
_cell.length_a   1.000
_cell.length_b   1.000
_cell.length_c   1.000
_cell.angle_alpha   90.00
_cell.angle_beta   90.00
_cell.angle_gamma   90.00
#
_symmetry.space_group_name_H-M   'P 1'
#
loop_
_entity.id
_entity.type
_entity.pdbx_description
1 polymer ?
#
loop_
_entity_poly.entity_id
_entity_poly.type
_entity_poly.pdbx_seq_one_letter_code
_entity_poly.pdbx_strand_id
1 'polypeptide(L)'
;MMYKPFFNKEKVSFIRQEKDGYVLLMLDEFPELHELIINRTTWEILCKCDGKTDVLDIVTSIVSTYDDVNQDDIQKDVASILSRFAKLGVIQWSDGNDPYIINNDIFLKNGYKIRFAHESDYKFLLEYFQKKYLKSGYSFAIFKAQEYDDINLRAKIFYRLEEFCILLNGRDELECLIGIENKRLDNVSAVANITFISDISKPQNVLFLLSFITDTYNNMALSPVLKMRAIIDETKKTSEIKELLETAGFTNEAKLKNELGENHDVSYYSIVL
;
A
#
# COMPACT_ATOMS: atom_id res chain seq x y z
N MET A 1 -18.20 8.39 -10.81
CA MET A 1 -16.95 8.98 -11.33
C MET A 1 -16.42 7.99 -12.36
N MET A 2 -16.07 8.44 -13.55
CA MET A 2 -15.58 7.53 -14.61
C MET A 2 -14.06 7.55 -14.58
N TYR A 3 -13.44 6.40 -14.39
CA TYR A 3 -11.99 6.24 -14.40
C TYR A 3 -11.54 5.66 -15.72
N LYS A 4 -10.79 6.42 -16.51
CA LYS A 4 -10.37 6.07 -17.86
C LYS A 4 -8.87 5.86 -17.92
N PRO A 5 -8.39 4.62 -17.77
CA PRO A 5 -6.97 4.32 -17.80
C PRO A 5 -6.41 4.43 -19.23
N PHE A 6 -5.17 4.91 -19.32
CA PHE A 6 -4.40 5.00 -20.55
C PHE A 6 -3.10 4.22 -20.43
N PHE A 7 -2.87 3.26 -21.29
CA PHE A 7 -1.62 2.52 -21.37
C PHE A 7 -0.57 3.33 -22.13
N ASN A 8 0.36 3.92 -21.38
CA ASN A 8 1.46 4.69 -21.95
C ASN A 8 2.58 3.77 -22.45
N LYS A 9 2.54 3.44 -23.73
CA LYS A 9 3.53 2.57 -24.37
C LYS A 9 4.93 3.19 -24.45
N GLU A 10 5.05 4.52 -24.35
CA GLU A 10 6.35 5.22 -24.36
C GLU A 10 7.19 4.92 -23.10
N LYS A 11 6.56 4.42 -22.03
CA LYS A 11 7.25 3.95 -20.81
C LYS A 11 7.74 2.51 -20.88
N VAL A 12 7.48 1.84 -22.02
CA VAL A 12 7.84 0.43 -22.23
C VAL A 12 8.86 0.35 -23.35
N SER A 13 10.12 0.05 -23.00
CA SER A 13 11.23 -0.06 -23.98
C SER A 13 11.14 -1.29 -24.86
N PHE A 14 10.48 -2.34 -24.36
CA PHE A 14 10.38 -3.59 -25.11
C PHE A 14 9.09 -4.33 -24.78
N ILE A 15 8.43 -4.86 -25.82
CA ILE A 15 7.25 -5.72 -25.73
C ILE A 15 7.45 -6.92 -26.63
N ARG A 16 7.33 -8.13 -26.07
CA ARG A 16 7.38 -9.39 -26.85
C ARG A 16 6.25 -10.32 -26.41
N GLN A 17 5.46 -10.75 -27.39
CA GLN A 17 4.45 -11.78 -27.17
C GLN A 17 5.07 -13.17 -27.32
N GLU A 18 4.82 -14.04 -26.35
CA GLU A 18 5.25 -15.43 -26.35
C GLU A 18 4.17 -16.36 -26.90
N LYS A 19 4.58 -17.57 -27.32
CA LYS A 19 3.65 -18.54 -27.96
C LYS A 19 2.49 -18.96 -27.07
N ASP A 20 2.68 -18.97 -25.75
CA ASP A 20 1.69 -19.43 -24.77
C ASP A 20 0.78 -18.30 -24.27
N GLY A 21 0.78 -17.15 -24.97
CA GLY A 21 -0.06 -16.00 -24.62
C GLY A 21 0.51 -15.12 -23.50
N TYR A 22 1.69 -15.42 -22.99
CA TYR A 22 2.42 -14.52 -22.11
C TYR A 22 3.01 -13.35 -22.90
N VAL A 23 3.18 -12.21 -22.21
CA VAL A 23 3.82 -11.04 -22.78
C VAL A 23 4.95 -10.59 -21.86
N LEU A 24 6.11 -10.38 -22.44
CA LEU A 24 7.27 -9.85 -21.76
C LEU A 24 7.34 -8.35 -22.00
N LEU A 25 7.46 -7.59 -20.93
CA LEU A 25 7.63 -6.14 -20.94
C LEU A 25 8.96 -5.77 -20.30
N MET A 26 9.64 -4.76 -20.83
CA MET A 26 10.75 -4.08 -20.16
C MET A 26 10.39 -2.60 -20.02
N LEU A 27 10.62 -2.04 -18.83
CA LEU A 27 10.23 -0.67 -18.50
C LEU A 27 11.48 0.21 -18.44
N ASP A 28 11.44 1.38 -19.08
CA ASP A 28 12.57 2.31 -19.15
C ASP A 28 12.96 2.85 -17.77
N GLU A 29 11.98 3.16 -16.95
CA GLU A 29 12.20 3.78 -15.64
C GLU A 29 12.53 2.77 -14.55
N PHE A 30 12.45 1.47 -14.84
CA PHE A 30 12.63 0.38 -13.88
C PHE A 30 13.57 -0.71 -14.39
N PRO A 31 14.83 -0.36 -14.72
CA PRO A 31 15.79 -1.33 -15.23
C PRO A 31 16.05 -2.49 -14.28
N GLU A 32 15.84 -2.31 -12.98
CA GLU A 32 15.96 -3.35 -11.95
C GLU A 32 14.87 -4.44 -12.05
N LEU A 33 13.74 -4.16 -12.70
CA LEU A 33 12.71 -5.16 -12.99
C LEU A 33 13.05 -6.04 -14.19
N HIS A 34 14.24 -5.97 -14.73
CA HIS A 34 14.78 -6.66 -15.90
C HIS A 34 13.72 -7.15 -16.91
N GLU A 35 12.80 -7.99 -16.45
CA GLU A 35 11.72 -8.58 -17.26
C GLU A 35 10.42 -8.68 -16.44
N LEU A 36 9.36 -8.08 -16.93
CA LEU A 36 8.03 -8.21 -16.39
C LEU A 36 7.22 -9.16 -17.29
N ILE A 37 7.01 -10.38 -16.82
CA ILE A 37 6.20 -11.36 -17.55
C ILE A 37 4.76 -11.25 -17.06
N ILE A 38 3.85 -10.99 -17.99
CA ILE A 38 2.41 -10.90 -17.74
C ILE A 38 1.65 -11.98 -18.50
N ASN A 39 0.53 -12.42 -17.97
CA ASN A 39 -0.34 -13.38 -18.64
C ASN A 39 -1.22 -12.69 -19.70
N ARG A 40 -1.91 -13.51 -20.48
CA ARG A 40 -2.78 -13.06 -21.55
C ARG A 40 -3.89 -12.11 -21.06
N THR A 41 -4.54 -12.42 -19.95
CA THR A 41 -5.64 -11.58 -19.41
C THR A 41 -5.13 -10.20 -19.01
N THR A 42 -3.99 -10.13 -18.31
CA THR A 42 -3.35 -8.86 -17.96
C THR A 42 -3.04 -8.03 -19.23
N TRP A 43 -2.52 -8.68 -20.27
CA TRP A 43 -2.24 -8.00 -21.55
C TRP A 43 -3.52 -7.48 -22.22
N GLU A 44 -4.59 -8.28 -22.23
CA GLU A 44 -5.90 -7.87 -22.75
C GLU A 44 -6.47 -6.65 -21.99
N ILE A 45 -6.33 -6.62 -20.67
CA ILE A 45 -6.72 -5.45 -19.85
C ILE A 45 -5.90 -4.21 -20.26
N LEU A 46 -4.57 -4.33 -20.34
CA LEU A 46 -3.71 -3.21 -20.74
C LEU A 46 -4.05 -2.69 -22.14
N CYS A 47 -4.35 -3.59 -23.07
CA CYS A 47 -4.74 -3.20 -24.44
C CYS A 47 -6.08 -2.43 -24.50
N LYS A 48 -6.96 -2.62 -23.52
CA LYS A 48 -8.22 -1.87 -23.39
C LYS A 48 -8.07 -0.51 -22.72
N CYS A 49 -6.93 -0.23 -22.12
CA CYS A 49 -6.61 1.05 -21.49
C CYS A 49 -6.25 2.08 -22.57
N ASP A 50 -7.23 2.63 -23.23
CA ASP A 50 -7.09 3.56 -24.35
C ASP A 50 -7.29 5.05 -23.96
N GLY A 51 -7.53 5.32 -22.68
CA GLY A 51 -7.84 6.64 -22.14
C GLY A 51 -9.29 7.10 -22.38
N LYS A 52 -10.12 6.26 -23.01
CA LYS A 52 -11.53 6.55 -23.32
C LYS A 52 -12.48 5.57 -22.67
N THR A 53 -12.09 4.31 -22.60
CA THR A 53 -12.88 3.21 -22.00
C THR A 53 -12.82 3.31 -20.49
N ASP A 54 -13.98 3.26 -19.84
CA ASP A 54 -14.08 3.25 -18.37
C ASP A 54 -13.67 1.90 -17.78
N VAL A 55 -13.19 1.88 -16.54
CA VAL A 55 -12.77 0.65 -15.85
C VAL A 55 -13.90 -0.37 -15.78
N LEU A 56 -15.16 0.06 -15.56
CA LEU A 56 -16.32 -0.86 -15.51
C LEU A 56 -16.61 -1.49 -16.87
N ASP A 57 -16.42 -0.73 -17.96
CA ASP A 57 -16.56 -1.27 -19.31
C ASP A 57 -15.45 -2.28 -19.63
N ILE A 58 -14.22 -2.03 -19.14
CA ILE A 58 -13.12 -3.01 -19.23
C ILE A 58 -13.50 -4.29 -18.49
N VAL A 59 -13.98 -4.20 -17.24
CA VAL A 59 -14.45 -5.36 -16.46
C VAL A 59 -15.53 -6.13 -17.22
N THR A 60 -16.57 -5.44 -17.69
CA THR A 60 -17.66 -6.05 -18.44
C THR A 60 -17.17 -6.78 -19.69
N SER A 61 -16.23 -6.18 -20.41
CA SER A 61 -15.63 -6.80 -21.59
C SER A 61 -14.80 -8.04 -21.27
N ILE A 62 -14.08 -8.06 -20.15
CA ILE A 62 -13.31 -9.24 -19.72
C ILE A 62 -14.27 -10.35 -19.28
N VAL A 63 -15.30 -10.03 -18.46
CA VAL A 63 -16.33 -11.00 -18.06
C VAL A 63 -16.99 -11.66 -19.27
N SER A 64 -17.30 -10.89 -20.33
CA SER A 64 -17.91 -11.43 -21.54
C SER A 64 -17.00 -12.35 -22.37
N THR A 65 -15.71 -12.37 -22.09
CA THR A 65 -14.72 -13.18 -22.83
C THR A 65 -14.49 -14.54 -22.18
N TYR A 66 -14.83 -14.70 -20.90
CA TYR A 66 -14.61 -15.92 -20.14
C TYR A 66 -15.93 -16.47 -19.61
N ASP A 67 -16.14 -17.78 -19.77
CA ASP A 67 -17.31 -18.48 -19.22
C ASP A 67 -17.13 -18.72 -17.70
N ASP A 68 -18.23 -18.72 -16.96
CA ASP A 68 -18.32 -19.08 -15.53
C ASP A 68 -17.42 -18.26 -14.58
N VAL A 69 -17.15 -16.99 -14.89
CA VAL A 69 -16.40 -16.08 -14.01
C VAL A 69 -17.30 -15.17 -13.19
N ASN A 70 -16.93 -14.95 -11.94
CA ASN A 70 -17.61 -14.00 -11.07
C ASN A 70 -17.18 -12.57 -11.41
N GLN A 71 -18.14 -11.69 -11.67
CA GLN A 71 -17.88 -10.30 -12.02
C GLN A 71 -17.10 -9.55 -10.92
N ASP A 72 -17.42 -9.79 -9.64
CA ASP A 72 -16.75 -9.13 -8.52
C ASP A 72 -15.27 -9.51 -8.43
N ASP A 73 -14.95 -10.78 -8.74
CA ASP A 73 -13.57 -11.24 -8.73
C ASP A 73 -12.78 -10.64 -9.90
N ILE A 74 -13.38 -10.60 -11.08
CA ILE A 74 -12.76 -9.91 -12.24
C ILE A 74 -12.57 -8.42 -11.96
N GLN A 75 -13.52 -7.77 -11.30
CA GLN A 75 -13.37 -6.35 -10.92
C GLN A 75 -12.17 -6.12 -9.98
N LYS A 76 -11.98 -7.01 -9.00
CA LYS A 76 -10.82 -6.97 -8.08
C LYS A 76 -9.51 -7.20 -8.84
N ASP A 77 -9.49 -8.17 -9.77
CA ASP A 77 -8.31 -8.47 -10.57
C ASP A 77 -7.94 -7.29 -11.49
N VAL A 78 -8.91 -6.70 -12.17
CA VAL A 78 -8.71 -5.51 -13.01
C VAL A 78 -8.17 -4.36 -12.15
N ALA A 79 -8.78 -4.09 -10.99
CA ALA A 79 -8.33 -3.05 -10.08
C ALA A 79 -6.88 -3.27 -9.61
N SER A 80 -6.53 -4.52 -9.26
CA SER A 80 -5.17 -4.91 -8.85
C SER A 80 -4.16 -4.68 -9.98
N ILE A 81 -4.48 -5.11 -11.20
CA ILE A 81 -3.63 -4.94 -12.38
C ILE A 81 -3.42 -3.45 -12.68
N LEU A 82 -4.49 -2.67 -12.76
CA LEU A 82 -4.40 -1.24 -13.05
C LEU A 82 -3.59 -0.50 -11.97
N SER A 83 -3.82 -0.79 -10.70
CA SER A 83 -3.04 -0.21 -9.59
C SER A 83 -1.56 -0.53 -9.70
N ARG A 84 -1.20 -1.79 -10.02
CA ARG A 84 0.19 -2.20 -10.21
C ARG A 84 0.86 -1.44 -11.34
N PHE A 85 0.22 -1.35 -12.51
CA PHE A 85 0.79 -0.67 -13.66
C PHE A 85 0.75 0.85 -13.55
N ALA A 86 -0.19 1.42 -12.79
CA ALA A 86 -0.17 2.84 -12.44
C ALA A 86 1.05 3.20 -11.57
N LYS A 87 1.39 2.35 -10.59
CA LYS A 87 2.60 2.51 -9.77
C LYS A 87 3.89 2.46 -10.58
N LEU A 88 3.90 1.70 -11.65
CA LEU A 88 5.01 1.61 -12.59
C LEU A 88 4.99 2.75 -13.64
N GLY A 89 4.09 3.73 -13.51
CA GLY A 89 3.96 4.82 -14.47
C GLY A 89 3.46 4.41 -15.86
N VAL A 90 3.17 3.12 -16.05
CA VAL A 90 2.75 2.52 -17.32
C VAL A 90 1.27 2.80 -17.60
N ILE A 91 0.43 2.79 -16.56
CA ILE A 91 -0.95 3.26 -16.64
C ILE A 91 -1.02 4.70 -16.14
N GLN A 92 -1.66 5.54 -16.92
CA GLN A 92 -1.99 6.92 -16.60
C GLN A 92 -3.51 7.10 -16.66
N TRP A 93 -4.02 8.15 -16.05
CA TRP A 93 -5.44 8.44 -16.01
C TRP A 93 -5.73 9.68 -16.85
N SER A 94 -6.72 9.61 -17.73
CA SER A 94 -6.99 10.67 -18.71
C SER A 94 -7.39 12.01 -18.10
N ASP A 95 -7.89 11.99 -16.85
CA ASP A 95 -8.23 13.18 -16.08
C ASP A 95 -7.13 13.59 -15.09
N GLY A 96 -5.99 12.87 -15.07
CA GLY A 96 -4.88 13.10 -14.14
C GLY A 96 -5.15 12.61 -12.71
N ASN A 97 -6.32 12.03 -12.43
CA ASN A 97 -6.69 11.53 -11.11
C ASN A 97 -6.53 10.02 -11.05
N ASP A 98 -5.45 9.55 -10.43
CA ASP A 98 -5.26 8.13 -10.14
C ASP A 98 -6.17 7.72 -8.98
N PRO A 99 -7.16 6.80 -9.19
CA PRO A 99 -8.06 6.37 -8.14
C PRO A 99 -7.38 5.58 -7.02
N TYR A 100 -6.12 5.19 -7.21
CA TYR A 100 -5.31 4.43 -6.25
C TYR A 100 -4.31 5.30 -5.48
N ILE A 101 -4.16 6.57 -5.86
CA ILE A 101 -3.35 7.54 -5.11
C ILE A 101 -4.29 8.34 -4.20
N ILE A 102 -3.94 8.29 -2.92
CA ILE A 102 -4.62 9.09 -1.91
C ILE A 102 -3.89 10.43 -1.82
N ASN A 103 -4.38 11.43 -2.57
CA ASN A 103 -3.80 12.78 -2.60
C ASN A 103 -4.52 13.76 -1.65
N ASN A 104 -5.06 13.27 -0.54
CA ASN A 104 -5.82 14.13 0.37
C ASN A 104 -4.96 14.59 1.53
N ASP A 105 -4.35 15.77 1.38
CA ASP A 105 -3.81 16.50 2.50
C ASP A 105 -4.95 16.98 3.40
N ILE A 106 -5.02 16.51 4.64
CA ILE A 106 -5.97 17.04 5.63
C ILE A 106 -5.26 18.03 6.52
N PHE A 107 -5.75 19.26 6.51
CA PHE A 107 -5.29 20.33 7.40
C PHE A 107 -6.15 20.34 8.67
N LEU A 108 -5.52 20.18 9.81
CA LEU A 108 -6.16 20.24 11.11
C LEU A 108 -6.17 21.68 11.64
N LYS A 109 -7.16 22.01 12.49
CA LYS A 109 -7.36 23.36 13.04
C LYS A 109 -6.17 23.94 13.82
N ASN A 110 -5.29 23.07 14.31
CA ASN A 110 -4.07 23.45 15.05
C ASN A 110 -2.83 23.64 14.15
N GLY A 111 -3.02 23.71 12.83
CA GLY A 111 -1.94 23.85 11.86
C GLY A 111 -1.20 22.54 11.54
N TYR A 112 -1.68 21.42 12.06
CA TYR A 112 -1.14 20.10 11.69
C TYR A 112 -1.67 19.68 10.32
N LYS A 113 -0.90 18.83 9.64
CA LYS A 113 -1.20 18.28 8.33
C LYS A 113 -1.04 16.77 8.36
N ILE A 114 -2.07 16.06 7.90
CA ILE A 114 -2.02 14.59 7.73
C ILE A 114 -2.06 14.28 6.25
N ARG A 115 -1.20 13.39 5.80
CA ARG A 115 -1.20 12.86 4.44
C ARG A 115 -0.41 11.55 4.33
N PHE A 116 -0.55 10.88 3.20
CA PHE A 116 0.42 9.86 2.81
C PHE A 116 1.68 10.52 2.27
N ALA A 117 2.82 9.85 2.47
CA ALA A 117 4.10 10.30 1.95
C ALA A 117 4.16 10.17 0.43
N HIS A 118 4.82 11.12 -0.21
CA HIS A 118 5.13 11.14 -1.63
C HIS A 118 6.59 10.75 -1.87
N GLU A 119 6.96 10.49 -3.10
CA GLU A 119 8.35 10.21 -3.46
C GLU A 119 9.31 11.34 -3.05
N SER A 120 8.83 12.59 -3.10
CA SER A 120 9.60 13.75 -2.64
C SER A 120 9.98 13.72 -1.16
N ASP A 121 9.27 12.94 -0.33
CA ASP A 121 9.54 12.79 1.10
C ASP A 121 10.65 11.79 1.41
N TYR A 122 11.16 11.09 0.41
CA TYR A 122 12.14 10.03 0.56
C TYR A 122 13.34 10.42 1.45
N LYS A 123 13.99 11.56 1.17
CA LYS A 123 15.15 12.02 1.96
C LYS A 123 14.80 12.30 3.41
N PHE A 124 13.65 12.89 3.62
CA PHE A 124 13.10 13.20 4.93
C PHE A 124 12.81 11.92 5.75
N LEU A 125 12.18 10.93 5.12
CA LEU A 125 11.92 9.64 5.74
C LEU A 125 13.21 8.87 6.02
N LEU A 126 14.18 8.90 5.09
CA LEU A 126 15.48 8.25 5.28
C LEU A 126 16.21 8.83 6.49
N GLU A 127 16.27 10.15 6.62
CA GLU A 127 16.86 10.80 7.79
C GLU A 127 16.16 10.42 9.10
N TYR A 128 14.84 10.29 9.06
CA TYR A 128 14.05 9.85 10.21
C TYR A 128 14.44 8.43 10.62
N PHE A 129 14.44 7.47 9.69
CA PHE A 129 14.81 6.09 9.97
C PHE A 129 16.26 5.95 10.47
N GLN A 130 17.21 6.69 9.89
CA GLN A 130 18.60 6.67 10.32
C GLN A 130 18.80 7.26 11.72
N LYS A 131 18.11 8.33 12.06
CA LYS A 131 18.32 9.06 13.33
C LYS A 131 17.55 8.50 14.52
N LYS A 132 16.30 8.11 14.29
CA LYS A 132 15.38 7.71 15.38
C LYS A 132 15.08 6.22 15.38
N TYR A 133 14.78 5.68 14.23
CA TYR A 133 14.13 4.40 14.14
C TYR A 133 15.06 3.22 14.37
N LEU A 134 16.26 3.26 13.87
CA LEU A 134 17.25 2.19 14.04
C LEU A 134 17.75 2.03 15.49
N LYS A 135 17.45 2.98 16.37
CA LYS A 135 17.93 3.01 17.76
C LYS A 135 16.89 2.51 18.79
N SER A 136 15.63 2.42 18.43
CA SER A 136 14.56 2.01 19.34
C SER A 136 13.97 0.66 18.93
N GLY A 137 13.94 -0.32 19.80
CA GLY A 137 13.30 -1.60 19.50
C GLY A 137 11.78 -1.44 19.41
N TYR A 138 11.17 -1.88 18.31
CA TYR A 138 9.74 -1.76 18.07
C TYR A 138 8.98 -3.01 18.46
N SER A 139 7.74 -2.78 18.89
CA SER A 139 6.83 -3.83 19.30
C SER A 139 6.15 -4.56 18.13
N PHE A 140 6.44 -4.16 16.89
CA PHE A 140 5.84 -4.78 15.70
C PHE A 140 6.70 -5.94 15.20
N ALA A 141 6.10 -7.13 15.13
CA ALA A 141 6.80 -8.37 14.78
C ALA A 141 7.33 -8.40 13.33
N ILE A 142 6.64 -7.68 12.43
CA ILE A 142 7.01 -7.62 11.01
C ILE A 142 8.01 -6.52 10.67
N PHE A 143 8.31 -5.64 11.64
CA PHE A 143 9.28 -4.56 11.42
C PHE A 143 10.71 -5.08 11.42
N LYS A 144 11.43 -4.79 10.34
CA LYS A 144 12.86 -5.12 10.20
C LYS A 144 13.63 -3.85 9.84
N ALA A 145 14.40 -3.33 10.79
CA ALA A 145 15.15 -2.09 10.63
C ALA A 145 16.03 -2.07 9.36
N GLN A 146 16.57 -3.22 8.96
CA GLN A 146 17.43 -3.36 7.77
C GLN A 146 16.70 -3.09 6.46
N GLU A 147 15.36 -3.16 6.45
CA GLU A 147 14.54 -2.91 5.27
C GLU A 147 14.23 -1.42 5.05
N TYR A 148 14.79 -0.53 5.90
CA TYR A 148 14.61 0.93 5.80
C TYR A 148 15.94 1.67 5.53
N ASP A 149 16.88 0.99 4.89
CA ASP A 149 18.08 1.62 4.32
C ASP A 149 17.72 2.45 3.07
N ASP A 150 18.72 3.13 2.51
CA ASP A 150 18.55 4.01 1.35
C ASP A 150 17.88 3.34 0.15
N ILE A 151 18.33 2.15 -0.22
CA ILE A 151 17.84 1.43 -1.41
C ILE A 151 16.45 0.87 -1.18
N ASN A 152 16.26 0.18 -0.05
CA ASN A 152 15.01 -0.50 0.25
C ASN A 152 13.88 0.49 0.55
N LEU A 153 14.16 1.59 1.27
CA LEU A 153 13.16 2.63 1.53
C LEU A 153 12.68 3.29 0.24
N ARG A 154 13.61 3.59 -0.66
CA ARG A 154 13.28 4.14 -1.97
C ARG A 154 12.41 3.17 -2.77
N ALA A 155 12.76 1.89 -2.81
CA ALA A 155 11.96 0.86 -3.45
C ALA A 155 10.55 0.75 -2.82
N LYS A 156 10.46 0.77 -1.48
CA LYS A 156 9.16 0.72 -0.78
C LYS A 156 8.24 1.88 -1.17
N ILE A 157 8.76 3.12 -1.22
CA ILE A 157 7.97 4.30 -1.58
C ILE A 157 7.60 4.25 -3.07
N PHE A 158 8.57 4.03 -3.92
CA PHE A 158 8.42 4.09 -5.36
C PHE A 158 7.50 2.99 -5.91
N TYR A 159 7.68 1.75 -5.46
CA TYR A 159 6.80 0.64 -5.83
C TYR A 159 5.53 0.58 -4.97
N ARG A 160 5.37 1.51 -4.03
CA ARG A 160 4.28 1.53 -3.06
C ARG A 160 4.07 0.16 -2.39
N LEU A 161 5.16 -0.52 -2.07
CA LEU A 161 5.15 -1.78 -1.31
C LEU A 161 4.72 -1.51 0.13
N GLU A 162 5.10 -0.33 0.63
CA GLU A 162 4.71 0.18 1.93
C GLU A 162 4.30 1.64 1.79
N GLU A 163 3.16 1.99 2.34
CA GLU A 163 2.66 3.36 2.40
C GLU A 163 2.98 3.96 3.77
N PHE A 164 3.41 5.20 3.77
CA PHE A 164 3.77 5.93 4.99
C PHE A 164 2.77 7.05 5.22
N CYS A 165 1.95 6.91 6.28
CA CYS A 165 1.06 7.98 6.70
C CYS A 165 1.80 8.87 7.69
N ILE A 166 1.86 10.17 7.41
CA ILE A 166 2.63 11.16 8.18
C ILE A 166 1.74 12.24 8.77
N LEU A 167 2.06 12.61 10.00
CA LEU A 167 1.53 13.79 10.69
C LEU A 167 2.63 14.83 10.81
N LEU A 168 2.43 15.99 10.20
CA LEU A 168 3.34 17.12 10.24
C LEU A 168 2.76 18.22 11.13
N ASN A 169 3.62 18.93 11.86
CA ASN A 169 3.19 20.13 12.59
C ASN A 169 3.16 21.36 11.68
N GLY A 170 2.80 22.52 12.22
CA GLY A 170 2.69 23.77 11.47
C GLY A 170 4.03 24.32 10.91
N ARG A 171 5.14 23.61 11.16
CA ARG A 171 6.48 23.90 10.60
C ARG A 171 6.93 22.83 9.61
N ASP A 172 6.03 21.95 9.18
CA ASP A 172 6.30 20.76 8.36
C ASP A 172 7.29 19.77 9.00
N GLU A 173 7.39 19.76 10.34
CA GLU A 173 8.20 18.79 11.07
C GLU A 173 7.38 17.54 11.40
N LEU A 174 8.00 16.36 11.29
CA LEU A 174 7.35 15.08 11.54
C LEU A 174 7.05 14.86 13.03
N GLU A 175 5.79 14.72 13.35
CA GLU A 175 5.29 14.43 14.69
C GLU A 175 4.96 12.96 14.91
N CYS A 176 4.41 12.30 13.89
CA CYS A 176 4.09 10.88 13.95
C CYS A 176 4.10 10.27 12.54
N LEU A 177 4.43 8.99 12.48
CA LEU A 177 4.56 8.21 11.24
C LEU A 177 4.02 6.80 11.49
N ILE A 178 3.18 6.31 10.57
CA ILE A 178 2.69 4.93 10.55
C ILE A 178 3.03 4.33 9.19
N GLY A 179 3.69 3.17 9.19
CA GLY A 179 3.95 2.37 8.01
C GLY A 179 2.85 1.32 7.81
N ILE A 180 2.45 1.11 6.57
CA ILE A 180 1.42 0.17 6.19
C ILE A 180 1.91 -0.64 5.00
N GLU A 181 2.17 -1.91 5.21
CA GLU A 181 2.48 -2.84 4.12
C GLU A 181 1.19 -3.16 3.36
N ASN A 182 1.20 -2.83 2.09
CA ASN A 182 0.09 -3.09 1.22
C ASN A 182 0.40 -4.27 0.28
N LYS A 183 -0.02 -5.46 0.66
CA LYS A 183 0.13 -6.69 -0.15
C LYS A 183 -0.77 -6.74 -1.39
N ARG A 184 -1.26 -5.61 -1.88
CA ARG A 184 -2.09 -5.53 -3.09
C ARG A 184 -1.46 -6.18 -4.33
N LEU A 185 -0.17 -6.45 -4.30
CA LEU A 185 0.54 -7.09 -5.43
C LEU A 185 0.38 -8.61 -5.44
N ASP A 186 0.10 -9.19 -4.28
CA ASP A 186 -0.12 -10.62 -4.14
C ASP A 186 -1.63 -10.82 -4.02
N ASN A 187 -2.35 -11.13 -5.05
CA ASN A 187 -3.81 -11.33 -5.14
C ASN A 187 -4.47 -12.16 -4.01
N VAL A 188 -3.78 -12.38 -2.91
CA VAL A 188 -4.13 -13.33 -1.86
C VAL A 188 -4.61 -12.67 -0.57
N SER A 189 -4.37 -11.39 -0.34
CA SER A 189 -4.70 -10.82 0.97
C SER A 189 -5.42 -9.48 0.90
N ALA A 190 -6.69 -9.50 1.32
CA ALA A 190 -7.47 -8.30 1.62
C ALA A 190 -7.05 -7.62 2.95
N VAL A 191 -5.86 -7.93 3.47
CA VAL A 191 -5.34 -7.43 4.74
C VAL A 191 -4.17 -6.50 4.51
N ALA A 192 -4.25 -5.27 5.03
CA ALA A 192 -3.12 -4.35 5.16
C ALA A 192 -2.50 -4.50 6.55
N ASN A 193 -1.18 -4.65 6.61
CA ASN A 193 -0.48 -4.79 7.89
C ASN A 193 0.16 -3.46 8.30
N ILE A 194 -0.08 -3.02 9.53
CA ILE A 194 0.69 -1.95 10.14
C ILE A 194 2.09 -2.50 10.42
N THR A 195 3.09 -1.92 9.80
CA THR A 195 4.50 -2.36 9.93
C THR A 195 5.15 -1.76 11.16
N PHE A 196 4.77 -0.53 11.49
CA PHE A 196 5.23 0.18 12.69
C PHE A 196 4.40 1.44 12.98
N ILE A 197 4.56 1.94 14.20
CA ILE A 197 4.12 3.26 14.64
C ILE A 197 5.32 3.96 15.27
N SER A 198 5.63 5.17 14.83
CA SER A 198 6.90 5.83 15.15
C SER A 198 7.06 6.32 16.58
N ASP A 199 6.01 6.85 17.18
CA ASP A 199 6.04 7.43 18.52
C ASP A 199 4.68 7.25 19.22
N ILE A 200 4.63 6.32 20.16
CA ILE A 200 3.44 6.05 20.97
C ILE A 200 3.32 6.95 22.19
N SER A 201 4.36 7.75 22.51
CA SER A 201 4.31 8.68 23.66
C SER A 201 3.30 9.81 23.47
N LYS A 202 2.86 10.03 22.22
CA LYS A 202 1.81 10.97 21.84
C LYS A 202 0.57 10.21 21.31
N PRO A 203 -0.19 9.51 22.16
CA PRO A 203 -1.25 8.61 21.74
C PRO A 203 -2.30 9.30 20.87
N GLN A 204 -2.61 10.56 21.13
CA GLN A 204 -3.58 11.33 20.34
C GLN A 204 -3.15 11.48 18.88
N ASN A 205 -1.84 11.69 18.60
CA ASN A 205 -1.33 11.80 17.24
C ASN A 205 -1.48 10.47 16.50
N VAL A 206 -1.22 9.35 17.18
CA VAL A 206 -1.39 8.02 16.61
C VAL A 206 -2.85 7.72 16.30
N LEU A 207 -3.76 8.03 17.21
CA LEU A 207 -5.20 7.86 17.01
C LEU A 207 -5.71 8.66 15.83
N PHE A 208 -5.25 9.90 15.64
CA PHE A 208 -5.58 10.70 14.46
C PHE A 208 -5.11 10.04 13.16
N LEU A 209 -3.87 9.54 13.13
CA LEU A 209 -3.36 8.84 11.95
C LEU A 209 -4.11 7.55 11.67
N LEU A 210 -4.37 6.72 12.69
CA LEU A 210 -5.13 5.48 12.52
C LEU A 210 -6.55 5.75 12.01
N SER A 211 -7.25 6.75 12.55
CA SER A 211 -8.57 7.15 12.05
C SER A 211 -8.49 7.61 10.59
N PHE A 212 -7.53 8.48 10.25
CA PHE A 212 -7.33 8.93 8.87
C PHE A 212 -7.09 7.77 7.91
N ILE A 213 -6.25 6.81 8.31
CA ILE A 213 -5.93 5.63 7.50
C ILE A 213 -7.18 4.77 7.29
N THR A 214 -7.90 4.44 8.36
CA THR A 214 -9.12 3.62 8.28
C THR A 214 -10.19 4.29 7.44
N ASP A 215 -10.44 5.59 7.65
CA ASP A 215 -11.40 6.36 6.87
C ASP A 215 -11.01 6.42 5.39
N THR A 216 -9.73 6.55 5.11
CA THR A 216 -9.22 6.58 3.74
C THR A 216 -9.45 5.26 3.03
N TYR A 217 -9.11 4.13 3.65
CA TYR A 217 -9.35 2.81 3.06
C TYR A 217 -10.83 2.49 2.91
N ASN A 218 -11.67 2.88 3.87
CA ASN A 218 -13.12 2.71 3.80
C ASN A 218 -13.77 3.49 2.66
N ASN A 219 -13.25 4.69 2.38
CA ASN A 219 -13.80 5.58 1.33
C ASN A 219 -13.16 5.37 -0.04
N MET A 220 -12.16 4.51 -0.15
CA MET A 220 -11.49 4.21 -1.42
C MET A 220 -12.36 3.31 -2.30
N ALA A 221 -12.90 3.86 -3.38
CA ALA A 221 -13.88 3.20 -4.27
C ALA A 221 -13.44 1.83 -4.84
N LEU A 222 -12.13 1.57 -4.93
CA LEU A 222 -11.55 0.35 -5.48
C LEU A 222 -10.57 -0.32 -4.49
N SER A 223 -10.72 -0.06 -3.18
CA SER A 223 -9.85 -0.67 -2.18
C SER A 223 -10.11 -2.17 -2.07
N PRO A 224 -9.11 -3.02 -2.33
CA PRO A 224 -9.23 -4.44 -2.03
C PRO A 224 -9.00 -4.75 -0.55
N VAL A 225 -8.65 -3.75 0.27
CA VAL A 225 -8.36 -3.93 1.71
C VAL A 225 -9.67 -3.97 2.48
N LEU A 226 -9.91 -5.09 3.13
CA LEU A 226 -11.09 -5.33 3.98
C LEU A 226 -10.75 -5.32 5.48
N LYS A 227 -9.46 -5.38 5.81
CA LYS A 227 -8.99 -5.50 7.19
C LYS A 227 -7.62 -4.85 7.34
N MET A 228 -7.42 -4.11 8.43
CA MET A 228 -6.08 -3.71 8.88
C MET A 228 -5.64 -4.58 10.05
N ARG A 229 -4.35 -4.88 10.11
CA ARG A 229 -3.76 -5.75 11.14
C ARG A 229 -2.46 -5.18 11.68
N ALA A 230 -2.27 -5.29 12.98
CA ALA A 230 -1.01 -5.09 13.68
C ALA A 230 -0.56 -6.40 14.31
N ILE A 231 0.68 -6.82 14.10
CA ILE A 231 1.28 -8.03 14.67
C ILE A 231 2.29 -7.58 15.70
N ILE A 232 2.00 -7.85 16.99
CA ILE A 232 2.75 -7.34 18.13
C ILE A 232 3.65 -8.43 18.70
N ASP A 233 4.95 -8.13 18.80
CA ASP A 233 5.96 -9.00 19.44
C ASP A 233 5.85 -8.89 20.96
N GLU A 234 5.39 -9.95 21.61
CA GLU A 234 5.15 -10.02 23.06
C GLU A 234 6.43 -10.02 23.90
N THR A 235 7.60 -10.17 23.30
CA THR A 235 8.88 -10.07 24.02
C THR A 235 9.26 -8.63 24.35
N LYS A 236 8.57 -7.67 23.75
CA LYS A 236 8.78 -6.23 23.99
C LYS A 236 7.79 -5.70 25.02
N LYS A 237 8.05 -4.48 25.50
CA LYS A 237 7.10 -3.75 26.33
C LYS A 237 5.92 -3.28 25.46
N THR A 238 4.79 -3.97 25.52
CA THR A 238 3.69 -3.84 24.56
C THR A 238 2.39 -3.29 25.13
N SER A 239 2.31 -3.07 26.44
CA SER A 239 1.05 -2.63 27.10
C SER A 239 0.49 -1.35 26.47
N GLU A 240 1.33 -0.34 26.26
CA GLU A 240 0.92 0.96 25.75
C GLU A 240 0.42 0.89 24.29
N ILE A 241 1.10 0.11 23.44
CA ILE A 241 0.68 -0.04 22.05
C ILE A 241 -0.62 -0.85 21.92
N LYS A 242 -0.82 -1.85 22.78
CA LYS A 242 -2.06 -2.64 22.80
C LYS A 242 -3.26 -1.79 23.21
N GLU A 243 -3.14 -1.04 24.31
CA GLU A 243 -4.18 -0.12 24.77
C GLU A 243 -4.52 0.93 23.68
N LEU A 244 -3.51 1.43 22.98
CA LEU A 244 -3.69 2.39 21.90
C LEU A 244 -4.43 1.75 20.72
N LEU A 245 -4.06 0.53 20.31
CA LEU A 245 -4.76 -0.19 19.23
C LEU A 245 -6.21 -0.49 19.60
N GLU A 246 -6.45 -0.94 20.85
CA GLU A 246 -7.81 -1.19 21.35
C GLU A 246 -8.64 0.11 21.38
N THR A 247 -8.04 1.23 21.81
CA THR A 247 -8.68 2.55 21.75
C THR A 247 -9.02 2.98 20.33
N ALA A 248 -8.20 2.59 19.35
CA ALA A 248 -8.44 2.84 17.93
C ALA A 248 -9.46 1.87 17.30
N GLY A 249 -10.04 0.94 18.08
CA GLY A 249 -11.06 -0.01 17.63
C GLY A 249 -10.51 -1.35 17.13
N PHE A 250 -9.21 -1.59 17.26
CA PHE A 250 -8.65 -2.91 16.96
C PHE A 250 -9.01 -3.92 18.05
N THR A 251 -9.27 -5.14 17.63
CA THR A 251 -9.54 -6.28 18.54
C THR A 251 -8.41 -7.29 18.47
N ASN A 252 -8.09 -7.90 19.60
CA ASN A 252 -7.15 -9.03 19.64
C ASN A 252 -7.83 -10.28 19.07
N GLU A 253 -7.40 -10.72 17.89
CA GLU A 253 -7.95 -11.91 17.24
C GLU A 253 -7.25 -13.20 17.68
N ALA A 254 -5.95 -13.14 17.96
CA ALA A 254 -5.17 -14.32 18.34
C ALA A 254 -3.88 -13.95 19.08
N LYS A 255 -3.45 -14.85 19.94
CA LYS A 255 -2.10 -14.89 20.47
C LYS A 255 -1.47 -16.23 20.11
N LEU A 256 -0.39 -16.17 19.32
CA LEU A 256 0.36 -17.34 18.87
C LEU A 256 1.64 -17.48 19.69
N LYS A 257 1.87 -18.68 20.22
CA LYS A 257 3.06 -19.00 21.01
C LYS A 257 4.20 -19.41 20.10
N ASN A 258 5.41 -18.97 20.43
CA ASN A 258 6.65 -19.34 19.72
C ASN A 258 6.63 -19.07 18.21
N GLU A 259 5.85 -18.13 17.73
CA GLU A 259 5.68 -17.85 16.30
C GLU A 259 6.97 -17.33 15.64
N LEU A 260 7.77 -16.56 16.37
CA LEU A 260 9.05 -16.02 15.89
C LEU A 260 10.28 -16.77 16.44
N GLY A 261 10.06 -17.88 17.13
CA GLY A 261 11.09 -18.69 17.77
C GLY A 261 10.73 -19.03 19.23
N GLU A 262 11.60 -19.75 19.92
CA GLU A 262 11.37 -20.19 21.29
C GLU A 262 11.16 -18.98 22.23
N ASN A 263 10.06 -18.95 22.98
CA ASN A 263 9.63 -17.88 23.87
C ASN A 263 9.31 -16.52 23.15
N HIS A 264 9.11 -16.55 21.84
CA HIS A 264 8.70 -15.39 21.06
C HIS A 264 7.24 -15.50 20.62
N ASP A 265 6.34 -15.12 21.53
CA ASP A 265 4.90 -15.05 21.24
C ASP A 265 4.58 -13.79 20.44
N VAL A 266 3.52 -13.85 19.64
CA VAL A 266 2.95 -12.68 18.95
C VAL A 266 1.46 -12.57 19.18
N SER A 267 0.94 -11.35 19.22
CA SER A 267 -0.49 -11.05 19.25
C SER A 267 -0.94 -10.36 17.99
N TYR A 268 -2.08 -10.78 17.46
CA TYR A 268 -2.69 -10.24 16.24
C TYR A 268 -3.84 -9.32 16.63
N TYR A 269 -3.68 -8.04 16.36
CA TYR A 269 -4.72 -7.03 16.52
C TYR A 269 -5.25 -6.63 15.15
N SER A 270 -6.56 -6.57 14.96
CA SER A 270 -7.13 -6.16 13.68
C SER A 270 -8.43 -5.38 13.83
N ILE A 271 -8.71 -4.59 12.79
CA ILE A 271 -9.97 -3.88 12.58
C ILE A 271 -10.49 -4.23 11.18
N VAL A 272 -11.77 -4.53 11.08
CA VAL A 272 -12.48 -4.72 9.79
C VAL A 272 -12.85 -3.34 9.28
N LEU A 273 -12.57 -3.09 8.01
CA LEU A 273 -12.83 -1.84 7.31
C LEU A 273 -14.18 -1.86 6.61
#